data_d3cb9d9e11fe47ca41750a559da3b6dc
#
_entry.id   d3cb9d9e11fe47ca41750a559da3b6dc
#
_cell.length_a   1.000
_cell.length_b   1.000
_cell.length_c   1.000
_cell.angle_alpha   90.00
_cell.angle_beta   90.00
_cell.angle_gamma   90.00
#
_symmetry.space_group_name_H-M   'P 1'
#
loop_
_entity.id
_entity.type
_entity.pdbx_description
1 polymer ?
#
loop_
_entity_poly.entity_id
_entity_poly.type
_entity_poly.pdbx_seq_one_letter_code
_entity_poly.pdbx_strand_id
1 'polypeptide(L)'
;MLRLFGFSAPLVAACLSILTLASVSAQDGRAFPITIEHALGTTIITEKPERVATVAWANHEVPLALGIVPVGFARANFGDDDGDGLLPWVAEKLAELGADTPVLFDEGDGIDFEAVAATEPDVILAAYSGLSQADYDTLSQIAPVIAFPDAPWSTDWRGMIRLNSAGLGLSAEGEALIASIEAEIATAVAGHPELKDKAALFATHLNASDLSAINFYTTNDTRVKFFADLGMASPQSVVEATAPGKYSGSVSAERIDTFDDVDIIVTYGDQQLLDALKANPLLARMPAVANGALVILGGNPVGTAANPTPLSISWVLDDYLTLLAEAAKKSQ
;
A
#
# COMPACT_ATOMS: atom_id res chain seq x y z
N MET A 1 70.02 8.34 -74.28
CA MET A 1 70.08 8.05 -72.84
C MET A 1 68.92 8.72 -72.23
N LEU A 2 67.86 8.00 -71.95
CA LEU A 2 66.67 8.52 -71.23
C LEU A 2 66.23 7.48 -70.28
N ARG A 3 66.28 7.79 -68.95
CA ARG A 3 65.85 6.91 -67.88
C ARG A 3 64.41 7.25 -67.56
N LEU A 4 63.51 6.24 -67.66
CA LEU A 4 62.15 6.30 -67.13
C LEU A 4 62.17 5.98 -65.64
N PHE A 5 61.61 6.87 -64.88
CA PHE A 5 61.24 6.61 -63.46
C PHE A 5 59.79 6.13 -63.35
N GLY A 6 59.62 4.93 -62.91
CA GLY A 6 58.29 4.40 -62.60
C GLY A 6 57.82 4.86 -61.19
N PHE A 7 56.63 5.46 -61.12
CA PHE A 7 55.95 5.76 -59.86
C PHE A 7 54.98 4.61 -59.52
N SER A 8 55.28 3.92 -58.44
CA SER A 8 54.35 2.94 -57.82
C SER A 8 53.46 3.66 -56.76
N ALA A 9 52.18 3.68 -56.99
CA ALA A 9 51.20 4.16 -56.01
C ALA A 9 50.77 3.02 -55.06
N PRO A 10 50.70 3.24 -53.76
CA PRO A 10 50.17 2.22 -52.84
C PRO A 10 48.61 2.28 -52.79
N LEU A 11 48.02 1.12 -52.95
CA LEU A 11 46.59 0.89 -52.79
C LEU A 11 46.28 0.90 -51.29
N VAL A 12 45.53 1.89 -50.76
CA VAL A 12 45.00 1.92 -49.39
C VAL A 12 43.69 1.17 -49.40
N ALA A 13 43.67 -0.02 -48.79
CA ALA A 13 42.48 -0.79 -48.54
C ALA A 13 41.80 -0.21 -47.28
N ALA A 14 40.68 0.48 -47.45
CA ALA A 14 39.83 0.92 -46.35
C ALA A 14 38.99 -0.27 -45.85
N CYS A 15 39.34 -0.84 -44.68
CA CYS A 15 38.51 -1.79 -43.97
C CYS A 15 37.35 -1.03 -43.31
N LEU A 16 36.14 -1.18 -43.85
CA LEU A 16 34.91 -0.69 -43.28
C LEU A 16 34.46 -1.69 -42.17
N SER A 17 34.79 -1.39 -40.92
CA SER A 17 34.31 -2.16 -39.78
C SER A 17 32.84 -1.83 -39.52
N ILE A 18 31.94 -2.74 -39.90
CA ILE A 18 30.54 -2.66 -39.57
C ILE A 18 30.41 -3.05 -38.06
N LEU A 19 30.25 -2.06 -37.19
CA LEU A 19 29.79 -2.29 -35.82
C LEU A 19 28.33 -2.74 -35.86
N THR A 20 28.06 -4.02 -35.71
CA THR A 20 26.74 -4.53 -35.39
C THR A 20 26.46 -4.17 -33.93
N LEU A 21 25.60 -3.18 -33.72
CA LEU A 21 24.94 -2.95 -32.42
C LEU A 21 24.06 -4.17 -32.15
N ALA A 22 24.56 -5.11 -31.34
CA ALA A 22 23.73 -6.12 -30.71
C ALA A 22 22.83 -5.38 -29.73
N SER A 23 21.54 -5.29 -30.02
CA SER A 23 20.54 -4.93 -29.05
C SER A 23 20.57 -5.97 -27.92
N VAL A 24 21.16 -5.62 -26.80
CA VAL A 24 21.00 -6.39 -25.56
C VAL A 24 19.55 -6.20 -25.17
N SER A 25 18.69 -7.15 -25.55
CA SER A 25 17.43 -7.34 -24.87
C SER A 25 17.78 -7.72 -23.43
N ALA A 26 17.51 -6.84 -22.49
CA ALA A 26 17.48 -7.22 -21.08
C ALA A 26 16.45 -8.34 -20.95
N GLN A 27 16.91 -9.59 -20.86
CA GLN A 27 16.08 -10.70 -20.45
C GLN A 27 15.74 -10.44 -18.99
N ASP A 28 14.44 -10.21 -18.72
CA ASP A 28 13.88 -10.21 -17.36
C ASP A 28 14.33 -11.49 -16.66
N GLY A 29 15.22 -11.31 -15.67
CA GLY A 29 16.09 -12.38 -15.17
C GLY A 29 15.46 -13.32 -14.17
N ARG A 30 14.13 -13.57 -14.19
CA ARG A 30 13.54 -14.67 -13.42
C ARG A 30 12.87 -15.67 -14.35
N ALA A 31 13.51 -16.85 -14.43
CA ALA A 31 12.91 -17.99 -15.10
C ALA A 31 11.76 -18.53 -14.20
N PHE A 32 10.57 -18.72 -14.81
CA PHE A 32 9.52 -19.53 -14.20
C PHE A 32 9.97 -21.01 -14.16
N PRO A 33 9.53 -21.80 -13.16
CA PRO A 33 8.54 -21.46 -12.14
C PRO A 33 9.09 -20.59 -11.01
N ILE A 34 8.20 -19.76 -10.42
CA ILE A 34 8.47 -18.97 -9.22
C ILE A 34 7.75 -19.62 -8.05
N THR A 35 8.44 -19.80 -6.92
CA THR A 35 7.86 -20.32 -5.67
C THR A 35 7.78 -19.20 -4.65
N ILE A 36 6.59 -18.98 -4.06
CA ILE A 36 6.31 -17.96 -3.06
C ILE A 36 5.74 -18.62 -1.82
N GLU A 37 6.42 -18.45 -0.68
CA GLU A 37 5.94 -18.88 0.63
C GLU A 37 5.13 -17.77 1.29
N HIS A 38 4.03 -18.12 1.95
CA HIS A 38 3.14 -17.22 2.67
C HIS A 38 2.44 -17.95 3.82
N ALA A 39 1.73 -17.22 4.68
CA ALA A 39 1.15 -17.78 5.90
C ALA A 39 0.16 -18.95 5.68
N LEU A 40 -0.49 -19.01 4.53
CA LEU A 40 -1.50 -20.04 4.20
C LEU A 40 -0.93 -21.21 3.38
N GLY A 41 0.38 -21.18 3.03
CA GLY A 41 1.02 -22.27 2.28
C GLY A 41 2.12 -21.79 1.35
N THR A 42 2.29 -22.51 0.24
CA THR A 42 3.28 -22.23 -0.80
C THR A 42 2.60 -22.20 -2.15
N THR A 43 2.83 -21.12 -2.90
CA THR A 43 2.27 -20.98 -4.26
C THR A 43 3.37 -21.08 -5.30
N ILE A 44 3.12 -21.84 -6.36
CA ILE A 44 4.03 -22.01 -7.50
C ILE A 44 3.38 -21.39 -8.73
N ILE A 45 4.03 -20.39 -9.31
CA ILE A 45 3.66 -19.77 -10.59
C ILE A 45 4.51 -20.41 -11.67
N THR A 46 3.91 -21.19 -12.54
CA THR A 46 4.63 -22.01 -13.55
C THR A 46 5.06 -21.24 -14.78
N GLU A 47 4.33 -20.17 -15.11
CA GLU A 47 4.58 -19.33 -16.28
C GLU A 47 4.18 -17.87 -15.98
N LYS A 48 4.57 -16.92 -16.82
CA LYS A 48 4.25 -15.51 -16.64
C LYS A 48 2.74 -15.30 -16.70
N PRO A 49 2.12 -14.72 -15.65
CA PRO A 49 0.69 -14.44 -15.67
C PRO A 49 0.30 -13.42 -16.75
N GLU A 50 -0.80 -13.68 -17.45
CA GLU A 50 -1.41 -12.79 -18.44
C GLU A 50 -2.76 -12.23 -17.97
N ARG A 51 -3.45 -12.98 -17.09
CA ARG A 51 -4.80 -12.68 -16.57
C ARG A 51 -4.77 -12.58 -15.05
N VAL A 52 -4.53 -11.38 -14.56
CA VAL A 52 -4.36 -11.11 -13.13
C VAL A 52 -5.69 -10.75 -12.50
N ALA A 53 -6.18 -11.49 -11.52
CA ALA A 53 -7.24 -11.04 -10.63
C ALA A 53 -6.66 -10.64 -9.28
N THR A 54 -7.33 -9.76 -8.56
CA THR A 54 -6.98 -9.44 -7.18
C THR A 54 -8.20 -9.44 -6.28
N VAL A 55 -8.05 -9.91 -5.06
CA VAL A 55 -9.11 -9.91 -4.04
C VAL A 55 -8.65 -9.13 -2.81
N ALA A 56 -9.60 -8.80 -1.93
CA ALA A 56 -9.40 -7.98 -0.75
C ALA A 56 -8.90 -6.55 -1.09
N TRP A 57 -8.46 -5.84 -0.04
CA TRP A 57 -8.19 -4.41 -0.14
C TRP A 57 -6.91 -4.08 -0.92
N ALA A 58 -7.01 -3.19 -1.92
CA ALA A 58 -5.91 -2.50 -2.59
C ALA A 58 -4.87 -3.37 -3.33
N ASN A 59 -5.00 -4.70 -3.38
CA ASN A 59 -4.04 -5.56 -4.08
C ASN A 59 -3.94 -5.24 -5.58
N HIS A 60 -4.99 -4.69 -6.19
CA HIS A 60 -5.03 -4.25 -7.59
C HIS A 60 -4.12 -3.05 -7.88
N GLU A 61 -3.74 -2.30 -6.87
CA GLU A 61 -2.89 -1.13 -7.06
C GLU A 61 -1.46 -1.50 -7.48
N VAL A 62 -0.95 -2.67 -7.07
CA VAL A 62 0.39 -3.12 -7.48
C VAL A 62 0.46 -3.41 -8.97
N PRO A 63 -0.36 -4.29 -9.57
CA PRO A 63 -0.34 -4.49 -11.02
C PRO A 63 -0.62 -3.19 -11.77
N LEU A 64 -1.57 -2.35 -11.33
CA LEU A 64 -1.85 -1.06 -11.97
C LEU A 64 -0.63 -0.13 -11.95
N ALA A 65 0.07 -0.02 -10.82
CA ALA A 65 1.30 0.79 -10.71
C ALA A 65 2.41 0.27 -11.65
N LEU A 66 2.43 -1.04 -11.91
CA LEU A 66 3.37 -1.71 -12.84
C LEU A 66 2.86 -1.74 -14.30
N GLY A 67 1.76 -1.05 -14.60
CA GLY A 67 1.22 -0.95 -15.96
C GLY A 67 0.40 -2.18 -16.42
N ILE A 68 -0.01 -3.05 -15.50
CA ILE A 68 -0.83 -4.22 -15.79
C ILE A 68 -2.26 -3.94 -15.29
N VAL A 69 -3.24 -4.02 -16.19
CA VAL A 69 -4.66 -3.89 -15.85
C VAL A 69 -5.19 -5.26 -15.43
N PRO A 70 -5.66 -5.44 -14.17
CA PRO A 70 -6.26 -6.70 -13.75
C PRO A 70 -7.53 -7.03 -14.55
N VAL A 71 -7.86 -8.32 -14.70
CA VAL A 71 -9.14 -8.74 -15.29
C VAL A 71 -10.32 -8.50 -14.35
N GLY A 72 -10.06 -8.41 -13.05
CA GLY A 72 -11.04 -8.05 -12.04
C GLY A 72 -10.40 -7.80 -10.67
N PHE A 73 -11.08 -7.00 -9.84
CA PHE A 73 -10.66 -6.69 -8.47
C PHE A 73 -11.85 -6.28 -7.58
N ALA A 74 -11.65 -6.30 -6.26
CA ALA A 74 -12.67 -5.88 -5.30
C ALA A 74 -13.06 -4.42 -5.50
N ARG A 75 -14.38 -4.16 -5.60
CA ARG A 75 -14.90 -2.79 -5.63
C ARG A 75 -14.59 -2.04 -4.33
N ALA A 76 -14.41 -0.73 -4.41
CA ALA A 76 -14.29 0.09 -3.23
C ALA A 76 -15.61 0.07 -2.43
N ASN A 77 -15.53 -0.35 -1.16
CA ASN A 77 -16.65 -0.37 -0.21
C ASN A 77 -16.51 0.68 0.89
N PHE A 78 -15.45 1.49 0.85
CA PHE A 78 -15.18 2.61 1.76
C PHE A 78 -14.42 3.70 1.03
N GLY A 79 -14.89 4.96 1.16
CA GLY A 79 -14.23 6.12 0.56
C GLY A 79 -14.52 6.38 -0.92
N ASP A 80 -15.32 5.53 -1.55
CA ASP A 80 -15.90 5.79 -2.87
C ASP A 80 -16.99 6.87 -2.69
N ASP A 81 -16.77 8.07 -3.20
CA ASP A 81 -17.62 9.24 -2.99
C ASP A 81 -18.54 9.56 -4.19
N ASP A 82 -18.33 8.92 -5.32
CA ASP A 82 -19.18 9.06 -6.52
C ASP A 82 -19.98 7.80 -6.86
N GLY A 83 -19.68 6.67 -6.20
CA GLY A 83 -20.45 5.42 -6.27
C GLY A 83 -20.13 4.56 -7.48
N ASP A 84 -19.01 4.80 -8.17
CA ASP A 84 -18.60 4.02 -9.34
C ASP A 84 -17.87 2.70 -8.97
N GLY A 85 -17.51 2.54 -7.70
CA GLY A 85 -16.82 1.37 -7.16
C GLY A 85 -15.30 1.46 -7.25
N LEU A 86 -14.76 2.62 -7.60
CA LEU A 86 -13.33 2.90 -7.68
C LEU A 86 -12.93 3.95 -6.63
N LEU A 87 -11.67 3.96 -6.26
CA LEU A 87 -11.09 5.08 -5.55
C LEU A 87 -10.40 6.02 -6.55
N PRO A 88 -10.36 7.34 -6.31
CA PRO A 88 -9.89 8.32 -7.30
C PRO A 88 -8.54 7.97 -7.92
N TRP A 89 -7.57 7.57 -7.12
CA TRP A 89 -6.23 7.20 -7.63
C TRP A 89 -6.24 5.94 -8.51
N VAL A 90 -7.23 5.06 -8.32
CA VAL A 90 -7.42 3.87 -9.16
C VAL A 90 -8.06 4.28 -10.49
N ALA A 91 -9.10 5.13 -10.45
CA ALA A 91 -9.74 5.67 -11.64
C ALA A 91 -8.75 6.48 -12.50
N GLU A 92 -7.95 7.35 -11.87
CA GLU A 92 -6.89 8.13 -12.53
C GLU A 92 -5.86 7.21 -13.19
N LYS A 93 -5.43 6.14 -12.50
CA LYS A 93 -4.45 5.19 -13.04
C LYS A 93 -5.01 4.38 -14.21
N LEU A 94 -6.26 3.93 -14.15
CA LEU A 94 -6.92 3.28 -15.28
C LEU A 94 -7.01 4.21 -16.49
N ALA A 95 -7.38 5.48 -16.27
CA ALA A 95 -7.42 6.49 -17.33
C ALA A 95 -6.03 6.75 -17.94
N GLU A 96 -4.97 6.84 -17.12
CA GLU A 96 -3.58 6.94 -17.58
C GLU A 96 -3.18 5.77 -18.48
N LEU A 97 -3.59 4.55 -18.11
CA LEU A 97 -3.33 3.33 -18.88
C LEU A 97 -4.23 3.20 -20.11
N GLY A 98 -5.23 4.09 -20.29
CA GLY A 98 -6.19 4.02 -21.38
C GLY A 98 -7.09 2.79 -21.31
N ALA A 99 -7.37 2.30 -20.11
CA ALA A 99 -8.13 1.08 -19.85
C ALA A 99 -9.56 1.39 -19.42
N ASP A 100 -10.49 0.53 -19.82
CA ASP A 100 -11.84 0.49 -19.26
C ASP A 100 -11.80 -0.10 -17.83
N THR A 101 -12.85 0.18 -17.04
CA THR A 101 -13.02 -0.41 -15.70
C THR A 101 -13.12 -1.94 -15.79
N PRO A 102 -12.23 -2.69 -15.13
CA PRO A 102 -12.31 -4.15 -15.06
C PRO A 102 -13.56 -4.66 -14.32
N VAL A 103 -13.73 -5.99 -14.23
CA VAL A 103 -14.81 -6.56 -13.42
C VAL A 103 -14.61 -6.19 -11.95
N LEU A 104 -15.63 -5.59 -11.34
CA LEU A 104 -15.60 -5.24 -9.92
C LEU A 104 -16.29 -6.32 -9.10
N PHE A 105 -15.54 -6.98 -8.19
CA PHE A 105 -16.07 -8.00 -7.30
C PHE A 105 -16.77 -7.35 -6.10
N ASP A 106 -17.96 -7.83 -5.73
CA ASP A 106 -18.66 -7.39 -4.53
C ASP A 106 -18.21 -8.23 -3.33
N GLU A 107 -17.34 -7.68 -2.51
CA GLU A 107 -16.82 -8.33 -1.30
C GLU A 107 -17.48 -7.81 0.00
N GLY A 108 -18.69 -7.24 -0.09
CA GLY A 108 -19.40 -6.69 1.08
C GLY A 108 -19.73 -7.73 2.15
N ASP A 109 -19.94 -8.98 1.78
CA ASP A 109 -20.21 -10.11 2.67
C ASP A 109 -19.16 -11.24 2.57
N GLY A 110 -18.04 -10.99 1.89
CA GLY A 110 -16.93 -11.92 1.71
C GLY A 110 -16.46 -12.00 0.25
N ILE A 111 -15.55 -12.93 -0.04
CA ILE A 111 -14.99 -13.08 -1.39
C ILE A 111 -16.06 -13.60 -2.37
N ASP A 112 -16.26 -12.90 -3.48
CA ASP A 112 -17.12 -13.34 -4.59
C ASP A 112 -16.38 -14.34 -5.49
N PHE A 113 -16.31 -15.60 -5.04
CA PHE A 113 -15.60 -16.67 -5.75
C PHE A 113 -16.12 -16.90 -7.16
N GLU A 114 -17.43 -16.73 -7.40
CA GLU A 114 -18.04 -16.95 -8.71
C GLU A 114 -17.62 -15.85 -9.69
N ALA A 115 -17.64 -14.59 -9.25
CA ALA A 115 -17.17 -13.47 -10.07
C ALA A 115 -15.66 -13.57 -10.36
N VAL A 116 -14.85 -13.95 -9.37
CA VAL A 116 -13.41 -14.20 -9.57
C VAL A 116 -13.20 -15.29 -10.61
N ALA A 117 -13.85 -16.45 -10.45
CA ALA A 117 -13.73 -17.58 -11.39
C ALA A 117 -14.19 -17.22 -12.81
N ALA A 118 -15.25 -16.40 -12.94
CA ALA A 118 -15.77 -15.97 -14.24
C ALA A 118 -14.79 -15.09 -15.03
N THR A 119 -13.80 -14.48 -14.36
CA THR A 119 -12.73 -13.72 -15.04
C THR A 119 -11.62 -14.61 -15.58
N GLU A 120 -11.64 -15.92 -15.32
CA GLU A 120 -10.63 -16.91 -15.76
C GLU A 120 -9.19 -16.43 -15.50
N PRO A 121 -8.82 -16.09 -14.26
CA PRO A 121 -7.48 -15.60 -13.94
C PRO A 121 -6.46 -16.75 -13.98
N ASP A 122 -5.20 -16.41 -14.25
CA ASP A 122 -4.06 -17.33 -14.12
C ASP A 122 -3.21 -17.06 -12.88
N VAL A 123 -3.50 -15.98 -12.17
CA VAL A 123 -3.00 -15.65 -10.82
C VAL A 123 -4.00 -14.81 -10.05
N ILE A 124 -4.08 -15.00 -8.72
CA ILE A 124 -4.88 -14.19 -7.81
C ILE A 124 -3.96 -13.56 -6.77
N LEU A 125 -3.93 -12.20 -6.71
CA LEU A 125 -3.12 -11.47 -5.76
C LEU A 125 -3.95 -11.08 -4.53
N ALA A 126 -3.45 -11.41 -3.35
CA ALA A 126 -4.11 -11.20 -2.06
C ALA A 126 -3.09 -10.96 -0.92
N ALA A 127 -1.93 -10.34 -1.22
CA ALA A 127 -0.85 -10.13 -0.26
C ALA A 127 -1.24 -9.26 0.93
N TYR A 128 -2.19 -8.34 0.76
CA TYR A 128 -2.82 -7.59 1.84
C TYR A 128 -4.27 -8.01 1.96
N SER A 129 -4.55 -8.95 2.84
CA SER A 129 -5.88 -9.55 2.98
C SER A 129 -6.10 -10.13 4.38
N GLY A 130 -7.34 -10.48 4.65
CA GLY A 130 -7.77 -11.24 5.81
C GLY A 130 -8.22 -12.65 5.46
N LEU A 131 -7.76 -13.22 4.35
CA LEU A 131 -8.18 -14.56 3.89
C LEU A 131 -8.06 -15.60 5.00
N SER A 132 -9.12 -16.35 5.20
CA SER A 132 -9.05 -17.59 5.95
C SER A 132 -8.38 -18.69 5.13
N GLN A 133 -7.98 -19.80 5.80
CA GLN A 133 -7.49 -20.98 5.08
C GLN A 133 -8.55 -21.53 4.09
N ALA A 134 -9.84 -21.47 4.45
CA ALA A 134 -10.92 -21.93 3.59
C ALA A 134 -11.10 -21.08 2.34
N ASP A 135 -10.95 -19.74 2.47
CA ASP A 135 -10.98 -18.81 1.32
C ASP A 135 -9.81 -19.09 0.39
N TYR A 136 -8.59 -19.23 0.96
CA TYR A 136 -7.39 -19.56 0.22
C TYR A 136 -7.53 -20.88 -0.53
N ASP A 137 -8.02 -21.92 0.15
CA ASP A 137 -8.21 -23.26 -0.46
C ASP A 137 -9.24 -23.21 -1.61
N THR A 138 -10.28 -22.38 -1.49
CA THR A 138 -11.31 -22.20 -2.53
C THR A 138 -10.75 -21.42 -3.72
N LEU A 139 -10.09 -20.28 -3.48
CA LEU A 139 -9.45 -19.48 -4.53
C LEU A 139 -8.36 -20.28 -5.27
N SER A 140 -7.63 -21.15 -4.56
CA SER A 140 -6.58 -22.00 -5.14
C SER A 140 -7.10 -23.08 -6.09
N GLN A 141 -8.43 -23.33 -6.10
CA GLN A 141 -9.06 -24.19 -7.12
C GLN A 141 -9.31 -23.41 -8.43
N ILE A 142 -9.29 -22.09 -8.39
CA ILE A 142 -9.49 -21.23 -9.57
C ILE A 142 -8.12 -20.95 -10.22
N ALA A 143 -7.16 -20.42 -9.44
CA ALA A 143 -5.81 -20.07 -9.90
C ALA A 143 -4.82 -20.04 -8.72
N PRO A 144 -3.49 -20.04 -8.95
CA PRO A 144 -2.49 -19.80 -7.92
C PRO A 144 -2.74 -18.49 -7.15
N VAL A 145 -2.69 -18.54 -5.80
CA VAL A 145 -3.01 -17.40 -4.93
C VAL A 145 -1.76 -16.90 -4.19
N ILE A 146 -1.49 -15.61 -4.23
CA ILE A 146 -0.45 -14.96 -3.42
C ILE A 146 -1.10 -14.36 -2.18
N ALA A 147 -0.98 -15.03 -1.04
CA ALA A 147 -1.56 -14.56 0.24
C ALA A 147 -0.57 -13.72 1.07
N PHE A 148 -1.01 -13.24 2.23
CA PHE A 148 -0.18 -12.46 3.16
C PHE A 148 0.98 -13.29 3.75
N PRO A 149 2.15 -12.64 4.08
CA PRO A 149 3.34 -13.39 4.49
C PRO A 149 3.24 -13.97 5.90
N ASP A 150 2.68 -13.23 6.87
CA ASP A 150 2.74 -13.60 8.29
C ASP A 150 1.35 -13.72 8.92
N ALA A 151 0.57 -12.62 8.93
CA ALA A 151 -0.73 -12.56 9.59
C ALA A 151 -1.73 -11.72 8.79
N PRO A 152 -3.05 -11.98 8.94
CA PRO A 152 -4.09 -11.19 8.30
C PRO A 152 -3.92 -9.68 8.56
N TRP A 153 -4.06 -8.86 7.52
CA TRP A 153 -4.03 -7.40 7.56
C TRP A 153 -2.75 -6.77 8.12
N SER A 154 -1.64 -7.53 8.20
CA SER A 154 -0.35 -7.04 8.74
C SER A 154 0.70 -6.72 7.68
N THR A 155 0.40 -6.96 6.41
CA THR A 155 1.30 -6.64 5.29
C THR A 155 1.34 -5.14 5.08
N ASP A 156 2.52 -4.53 5.18
CA ASP A 156 2.68 -3.12 4.84
C ASP A 156 2.72 -2.90 3.31
N TRP A 157 2.74 -1.64 2.88
CA TRP A 157 2.72 -1.29 1.48
C TRP A 157 3.94 -1.82 0.70
N ARG A 158 5.12 -1.91 1.33
CA ARG A 158 6.32 -2.51 0.74
C ARG A 158 6.16 -4.02 0.55
N GLY A 159 5.66 -4.68 1.58
CA GLY A 159 5.36 -6.12 1.55
C GLY A 159 4.30 -6.45 0.49
N MET A 160 3.27 -5.61 0.37
CA MET A 160 2.25 -5.73 -0.67
C MET A 160 2.87 -5.65 -2.07
N ILE A 161 3.74 -4.65 -2.32
CA ILE A 161 4.43 -4.51 -3.61
C ILE A 161 5.33 -5.72 -3.87
N ARG A 162 6.17 -6.13 -2.90
CA ARG A 162 7.09 -7.26 -3.09
C ARG A 162 6.41 -8.55 -3.42
N LEU A 163 5.36 -8.91 -2.68
CA LEU A 163 4.68 -10.19 -2.88
C LEU A 163 3.87 -10.20 -4.17
N ASN A 164 3.07 -9.16 -4.41
CA ASN A 164 2.25 -9.10 -5.61
C ASN A 164 3.10 -8.98 -6.88
N SER A 165 4.18 -8.18 -6.87
CA SER A 165 5.09 -8.09 -8.02
C SER A 165 5.87 -9.40 -8.24
N ALA A 166 6.24 -10.11 -7.16
CA ALA A 166 6.86 -11.43 -7.28
C ALA A 166 5.92 -12.43 -7.95
N GLY A 167 4.62 -12.43 -7.59
CA GLY A 167 3.60 -13.26 -8.25
C GLY A 167 3.44 -12.96 -9.74
N LEU A 168 3.78 -11.76 -10.17
CA LEU A 168 3.78 -11.34 -11.58
C LEU A 168 5.11 -11.61 -12.31
N GLY A 169 6.14 -12.07 -11.59
CA GLY A 169 7.50 -12.19 -12.14
C GLY A 169 8.22 -10.84 -12.30
N LEU A 170 7.73 -9.78 -11.65
CA LEU A 170 8.19 -8.38 -11.77
C LEU A 170 8.83 -7.86 -10.48
N SER A 171 9.60 -8.71 -9.79
CA SER A 171 10.19 -8.33 -8.49
C SER A 171 11.18 -7.16 -8.60
N ALA A 172 11.90 -7.02 -9.71
CA ALA A 172 12.83 -5.90 -9.89
C ALA A 172 12.08 -4.57 -10.07
N GLU A 173 10.99 -4.59 -10.83
CA GLU A 173 10.09 -3.45 -11.04
C GLU A 173 9.38 -3.10 -9.73
N GLY A 174 9.00 -4.11 -8.92
CA GLY A 174 8.45 -3.92 -7.59
C GLY A 174 9.42 -3.19 -6.65
N GLU A 175 10.70 -3.59 -6.61
CA GLU A 175 11.72 -2.88 -5.80
C GLU A 175 11.98 -1.46 -6.34
N ALA A 176 11.94 -1.24 -7.65
CA ALA A 176 12.06 0.09 -8.23
C ALA A 176 10.86 0.99 -7.85
N LEU A 177 9.64 0.44 -7.84
CA LEU A 177 8.44 1.14 -7.38
C LEU A 177 8.55 1.52 -5.90
N ILE A 178 9.01 0.60 -5.03
CA ILE A 178 9.26 0.90 -3.61
C ILE A 178 10.25 2.05 -3.47
N ALA A 179 11.38 1.99 -4.16
CA ALA A 179 12.40 3.03 -4.08
C ALA A 179 11.87 4.40 -4.54
N SER A 180 10.99 4.43 -5.54
CA SER A 180 10.34 5.67 -6.02
C SER A 180 9.43 6.27 -4.96
N ILE A 181 8.56 5.45 -4.36
CA ILE A 181 7.63 5.90 -3.30
C ILE A 181 8.41 6.36 -2.06
N GLU A 182 9.48 5.64 -1.66
CA GLU A 182 10.34 6.04 -0.54
C GLU A 182 11.00 7.40 -0.77
N ALA A 183 11.47 7.68 -1.99
CA ALA A 183 12.07 8.97 -2.34
C ALA A 183 11.03 10.11 -2.31
N GLU A 184 9.81 9.84 -2.74
CA GLU A 184 8.69 10.78 -2.68
C GLU A 184 8.35 11.11 -1.22
N ILE A 185 8.14 10.08 -0.38
CA ILE A 185 7.88 10.25 1.06
C ILE A 185 9.00 11.06 1.72
N ALA A 186 10.25 10.71 1.49
CA ALA A 186 11.39 11.42 2.08
C ALA A 186 11.44 12.90 1.68
N THR A 187 11.08 13.20 0.42
CA THR A 187 11.02 14.57 -0.09
C THR A 187 9.92 15.38 0.59
N ALA A 188 8.71 14.81 0.69
CA ALA A 188 7.57 15.47 1.30
C ALA A 188 7.79 15.69 2.81
N VAL A 189 8.25 14.66 3.53
CA VAL A 189 8.52 14.71 4.99
C VAL A 189 9.57 15.76 5.35
N ALA A 190 10.56 15.99 4.47
CA ALA A 190 11.57 17.04 4.71
C ALA A 190 10.96 18.44 4.86
N GLY A 191 9.76 18.67 4.34
CA GLY A 191 9.00 19.91 4.50
C GLY A 191 8.27 20.04 5.86
N HIS A 192 8.22 18.97 6.67
CA HIS A 192 7.42 18.87 7.89
C HIS A 192 8.25 18.47 9.13
N PRO A 193 9.27 19.25 9.52
CA PRO A 193 10.14 18.91 10.67
C PRO A 193 9.39 18.84 12.01
N GLU A 194 8.20 19.42 12.11
CA GLU A 194 7.33 19.38 13.29
C GLU A 194 6.77 17.98 13.59
N LEU A 195 6.77 17.06 12.61
CA LEU A 195 6.34 15.68 12.79
C LEU A 195 7.39 14.80 13.43
N LYS A 196 8.66 15.22 13.37
CA LYS A 196 9.78 14.42 13.82
C LYS A 196 9.59 13.99 15.28
N ASP A 197 9.66 12.68 15.50
CA ASP A 197 9.58 12.01 16.80
C ASP A 197 8.25 12.22 17.56
N LYS A 198 7.20 12.79 16.93
CA LYS A 198 5.86 12.88 17.51
C LYS A 198 5.25 11.49 17.63
N ALA A 199 4.74 11.16 18.82
CA ALA A 199 4.10 9.89 19.10
C ALA A 199 2.64 9.91 18.66
N ALA A 200 2.28 9.14 17.63
CA ALA A 200 0.94 9.11 17.05
C ALA A 200 0.20 7.80 17.36
N LEU A 201 -1.02 7.92 17.86
CA LEU A 201 -1.98 6.83 18.01
C LEU A 201 -2.97 6.87 16.85
N PHE A 202 -3.13 5.77 16.12
CA PHE A 202 -4.24 5.62 15.17
C PHE A 202 -5.37 4.84 15.86
N ALA A 203 -6.40 5.55 16.32
CA ALA A 203 -7.61 4.92 16.84
C ALA A 203 -8.47 4.40 15.68
N THR A 204 -9.19 3.29 15.89
CA THR A 204 -10.04 2.71 14.85
C THR A 204 -11.31 3.56 14.65
N HIS A 205 -12.35 3.02 14.00
CA HIS A 205 -13.66 3.67 13.89
C HIS A 205 -14.30 3.77 15.28
N LEU A 206 -14.10 4.91 15.95
CA LEU A 206 -14.71 5.18 17.25
C LEU A 206 -16.19 5.52 17.11
N ASN A 207 -17.00 5.07 18.06
CA ASN A 207 -18.43 5.38 18.09
C ASN A 207 -18.71 6.57 19.02
N ALA A 208 -19.15 7.70 18.48
CA ALA A 208 -19.46 8.90 19.26
C ALA A 208 -20.49 8.66 20.38
N SER A 209 -21.37 7.65 20.25
CA SER A 209 -22.37 7.30 21.27
C SER A 209 -21.87 6.33 22.35
N ASP A 210 -20.72 5.68 22.13
CA ASP A 210 -20.08 4.77 23.09
C ASP A 210 -18.54 4.93 23.03
N LEU A 211 -18.04 5.73 23.94
CA LEU A 211 -16.61 5.98 24.13
C LEU A 211 -16.10 5.34 25.44
N SER A 212 -16.70 4.23 25.86
CA SER A 212 -16.29 3.46 27.05
C SER A 212 -14.92 2.78 26.89
N ALA A 213 -14.47 2.61 25.62
CA ALA A 213 -13.16 2.09 25.27
C ALA A 213 -12.60 2.82 24.05
N ILE A 214 -11.27 2.93 23.99
CA ILE A 214 -10.53 3.35 22.80
C ILE A 214 -10.00 2.11 22.13
N ASN A 215 -10.52 1.82 20.95
CA ASN A 215 -10.00 0.81 20.07
C ASN A 215 -8.96 1.46 19.15
N PHE A 216 -7.82 0.81 18.95
CA PHE A 216 -6.70 1.38 18.19
C PHE A 216 -6.00 0.31 17.35
N TYR A 217 -5.31 0.77 16.31
CA TYR A 217 -4.39 -0.06 15.53
C TYR A 217 -3.06 -0.20 16.25
N THR A 218 -2.50 -1.40 16.24
CA THR A 218 -1.23 -1.73 16.86
C THR A 218 -0.06 -1.52 15.89
N THR A 219 1.18 -1.70 16.36
CA THR A 219 2.37 -1.64 15.49
C THR A 219 2.43 -2.73 14.42
N ASN A 220 1.51 -3.69 14.41
CA ASN A 220 1.37 -4.67 13.33
C ASN A 220 0.58 -4.12 12.13
N ASP A 221 -0.25 -3.09 12.34
CA ASP A 221 -1.08 -2.50 11.29
C ASP A 221 -0.28 -1.57 10.36
N THR A 222 -0.62 -1.56 9.08
CA THR A 222 0.09 -0.78 8.06
C THR A 222 0.00 0.73 8.28
N ARG A 223 -1.11 1.26 8.84
CA ARG A 223 -1.30 2.69 9.16
C ARG A 223 -0.31 3.16 10.23
N VAL A 224 -0.10 2.33 11.25
CA VAL A 224 0.85 2.63 12.34
C VAL A 224 2.29 2.50 11.86
N LYS A 225 2.59 1.51 11.02
CA LYS A 225 3.91 1.38 10.38
C LYS A 225 4.21 2.60 9.51
N PHE A 226 3.23 3.15 8.83
CA PHE A 226 3.39 4.33 7.97
C PHE A 226 3.79 5.59 8.74
N PHE A 227 3.39 5.74 10.01
CA PHE A 227 3.88 6.86 10.83
C PHE A 227 5.41 6.90 10.91
N ALA A 228 6.08 5.75 10.96
CA ALA A 228 7.54 5.72 10.95
C ALA A 228 8.12 6.23 9.62
N ASP A 229 7.46 5.93 8.49
CA ASP A 229 7.84 6.47 7.18
C ASP A 229 7.69 8.01 7.14
N LEU A 230 6.74 8.56 7.89
CA LEU A 230 6.52 10.00 8.03
C LEU A 230 7.39 10.67 9.11
N GLY A 231 8.38 9.95 9.66
CA GLY A 231 9.30 10.46 10.69
C GLY A 231 8.72 10.55 12.09
N MET A 232 7.54 9.96 12.32
CA MET A 232 6.84 9.93 13.60
C MET A 232 7.17 8.66 14.39
N ALA A 233 6.82 8.62 15.66
CA ALA A 233 7.04 7.47 16.55
C ALA A 233 5.71 6.78 16.89
N SER A 234 5.77 5.49 17.20
CA SER A 234 4.69 4.80 17.90
C SER A 234 4.79 5.10 19.40
N PRO A 235 3.69 5.46 20.10
CA PRO A 235 3.68 5.58 21.54
C PRO A 235 4.14 4.28 22.20
N GLN A 236 4.90 4.36 23.29
CA GLN A 236 5.38 3.19 24.01
C GLN A 236 4.20 2.34 24.53
N SER A 237 3.12 3.01 24.95
CA SER A 237 1.86 2.37 25.35
C SER A 237 1.25 1.49 24.25
N VAL A 238 1.31 1.90 22.99
CA VAL A 238 0.85 1.12 21.84
C VAL A 238 1.79 -0.06 21.58
N VAL A 239 3.11 0.15 21.67
CA VAL A 239 4.11 -0.92 21.52
C VAL A 239 3.88 -2.02 22.55
N GLU A 240 3.69 -1.66 23.82
CA GLU A 240 3.46 -2.61 24.92
C GLU A 240 2.11 -3.33 24.84
N ALA A 241 1.08 -2.67 24.28
CA ALA A 241 -0.22 -3.25 24.05
C ALA A 241 -0.29 -4.14 22.78
N THR A 242 0.76 -4.14 21.94
CA THR A 242 0.79 -4.91 20.71
C THR A 242 1.02 -6.39 21.00
N ALA A 243 0.02 -7.23 20.72
CA ALA A 243 0.15 -8.68 20.78
C ALA A 243 0.59 -9.26 19.41
N PRO A 244 1.37 -10.37 19.37
CA PRO A 244 1.79 -11.01 18.13
C PRO A 244 0.60 -11.33 17.22
N GLY A 245 0.69 -10.94 15.95
CA GLY A 245 -0.33 -11.21 14.92
C GLY A 245 -1.66 -10.48 15.11
N LYS A 246 -1.76 -9.53 16.07
CA LYS A 246 -2.95 -8.71 16.27
C LYS A 246 -2.71 -7.31 15.71
N TYR A 247 -3.51 -6.90 14.74
CA TYR A 247 -3.45 -5.57 14.11
C TYR A 247 -4.21 -4.49 14.90
N SER A 248 -5.03 -4.87 15.90
CA SER A 248 -5.80 -3.94 16.73
C SER A 248 -5.78 -4.34 18.21
N GLY A 249 -6.01 -3.34 19.08
CA GLY A 249 -6.13 -3.46 20.52
C GLY A 249 -7.25 -2.58 21.06
N SER A 250 -7.50 -2.68 22.36
CA SER A 250 -8.54 -1.90 23.05
C SER A 250 -8.11 -1.56 24.47
N VAL A 251 -8.37 -0.32 24.91
CA VAL A 251 -8.15 0.15 26.28
C VAL A 251 -9.43 0.80 26.78
N SER A 252 -9.89 0.42 28.01
CA SER A 252 -11.02 1.07 28.64
C SER A 252 -10.76 2.56 28.88
N ALA A 253 -11.76 3.41 28.68
CA ALA A 253 -11.69 4.84 28.98
C ALA A 253 -11.34 5.15 30.44
N GLU A 254 -11.61 4.22 31.38
CA GLU A 254 -11.20 4.35 32.78
C GLU A 254 -9.67 4.28 32.97
N ARG A 255 -8.96 3.68 31.99
CA ARG A 255 -7.51 3.55 31.98
C ARG A 255 -6.84 4.43 30.92
N ILE A 256 -7.45 5.55 30.63
CA ILE A 256 -7.01 6.44 29.56
C ILE A 256 -5.63 7.07 29.80
N ASP A 257 -5.19 7.12 31.06
CA ASP A 257 -3.82 7.46 31.48
C ASP A 257 -2.75 6.56 30.87
N THR A 258 -3.13 5.38 30.37
CA THR A 258 -2.24 4.54 29.56
C THR A 258 -1.69 5.28 28.34
N PHE A 259 -2.44 6.26 27.80
CA PHE A 259 -2.08 7.02 26.59
C PHE A 259 -1.58 8.44 26.90
N ASP A 260 -0.97 8.67 28.07
CA ASP A 260 -0.34 9.96 28.41
C ASP A 260 0.89 10.26 27.56
N ASP A 261 1.43 9.26 26.87
CA ASP A 261 2.57 9.35 25.94
C ASP A 261 2.18 9.63 24.48
N VAL A 262 0.88 9.90 24.22
CA VAL A 262 0.35 10.17 22.88
C VAL A 262 0.34 11.66 22.58
N ASP A 263 1.09 12.10 21.58
CA ASP A 263 1.10 13.48 21.09
C ASP A 263 -0.07 13.79 20.17
N ILE A 264 -0.40 12.86 19.26
CA ILE A 264 -1.40 13.05 18.20
C ILE A 264 -2.32 11.82 18.14
N ILE A 265 -3.62 12.05 18.01
CA ILE A 265 -4.59 10.99 17.71
C ILE A 265 -5.10 11.18 16.28
N VAL A 266 -5.01 10.13 15.48
CA VAL A 266 -5.66 10.00 14.18
C VAL A 266 -6.81 9.01 14.32
N THR A 267 -7.98 9.31 13.78
CA THR A 267 -9.12 8.39 13.80
C THR A 267 -10.08 8.67 12.65
N TYR A 268 -10.84 7.66 12.26
CA TYR A 268 -11.97 7.84 11.36
C TYR A 268 -13.17 8.39 12.12
N GLY A 269 -13.88 9.34 11.51
CA GLY A 269 -15.05 9.96 12.13
C GLY A 269 -15.46 11.27 11.46
N ASP A 270 -16.22 12.04 12.20
CA ASP A 270 -16.78 13.31 11.79
C ASP A 270 -16.73 14.36 12.94
N GLN A 271 -17.34 15.53 12.71
CA GLN A 271 -17.42 16.58 13.71
C GLN A 271 -18.15 16.11 14.99
N GLN A 272 -19.15 15.21 14.87
CA GLN A 272 -19.86 14.68 16.05
C GLN A 272 -18.92 13.87 16.93
N LEU A 273 -18.04 13.04 16.34
CA LEU A 273 -17.04 12.30 17.10
C LEU A 273 -16.06 13.26 17.79
N LEU A 274 -15.59 14.28 17.08
CA LEU A 274 -14.68 15.29 17.66
C LEU A 274 -15.29 15.98 18.89
N ASP A 275 -16.56 16.37 18.79
CA ASP A 275 -17.28 17.02 19.88
C ASP A 275 -17.50 16.04 21.07
N ALA A 276 -17.80 14.76 20.76
CA ALA A 276 -17.97 13.73 21.77
C ALA A 276 -16.67 13.42 22.53
N LEU A 277 -15.52 13.35 21.82
CA LEU A 277 -14.20 13.15 22.43
C LEU A 277 -13.87 14.28 23.41
N LYS A 278 -14.08 15.54 23.00
CA LYS A 278 -13.83 16.73 23.83
C LYS A 278 -14.77 16.84 25.02
N ALA A 279 -16.02 16.40 24.85
CA ALA A 279 -17.04 16.45 25.92
C ALA A 279 -16.91 15.31 26.91
N ASN A 280 -16.25 14.20 26.57
CA ASN A 280 -16.09 13.04 27.47
C ASN A 280 -15.09 13.38 28.59
N PRO A 281 -15.51 13.31 29.89
CA PRO A 281 -14.66 13.78 30.99
C PRO A 281 -13.42 12.92 31.25
N LEU A 282 -13.38 11.67 30.75
CA LEU A 282 -12.20 10.82 30.82
C LEU A 282 -11.27 11.09 29.65
N LEU A 283 -11.79 11.07 28.43
CA LEU A 283 -10.97 11.21 27.21
C LEU A 283 -10.41 12.62 27.06
N ALA A 284 -11.13 13.66 27.52
CA ALA A 284 -10.63 15.03 27.56
C ALA A 284 -9.37 15.22 28.43
N ARG A 285 -8.99 14.21 29.22
CA ARG A 285 -7.75 14.23 30.02
C ARG A 285 -6.52 13.77 29.23
N MET A 286 -6.72 13.05 28.12
CA MET A 286 -5.59 12.69 27.23
C MET A 286 -4.91 13.96 26.72
N PRO A 287 -3.57 14.05 26.78
CA PRO A 287 -2.85 15.24 26.29
C PRO A 287 -3.23 15.62 24.85
N ALA A 288 -3.32 14.65 23.95
CA ALA A 288 -3.71 14.90 22.55
C ALA A 288 -5.13 15.48 22.43
N VAL A 289 -6.10 15.01 23.23
CA VAL A 289 -7.48 15.53 23.21
C VAL A 289 -7.55 16.91 23.85
N ALA A 290 -6.90 17.09 25.01
CA ALA A 290 -6.87 18.37 25.74
C ALA A 290 -6.27 19.50 24.89
N ASN A 291 -5.21 19.21 24.17
CA ASN A 291 -4.51 20.16 23.28
C ASN A 291 -5.18 20.31 21.91
N GLY A 292 -6.15 19.45 21.57
CA GLY A 292 -6.79 19.43 20.26
C GLY A 292 -5.86 18.93 19.12
N ALA A 293 -4.88 18.10 19.46
CA ALA A 293 -3.96 17.43 18.52
C ALA A 293 -4.64 16.19 17.91
N LEU A 294 -5.74 16.42 17.21
CA LEU A 294 -6.62 15.40 16.66
C LEU A 294 -6.71 15.54 15.14
N VAL A 295 -6.58 14.44 14.42
CA VAL A 295 -6.86 14.31 12.99
C VAL A 295 -8.09 13.42 12.84
N ILE A 296 -9.19 14.00 12.40
CA ILE A 296 -10.44 13.27 12.15
C ILE A 296 -10.56 13.06 10.65
N LEU A 297 -10.47 11.80 10.23
CA LEU A 297 -10.54 11.39 8.84
C LEU A 297 -11.97 11.00 8.49
N GLY A 298 -12.53 11.60 7.44
CA GLY A 298 -13.88 11.25 6.95
C GLY A 298 -13.90 9.91 6.22
N GLY A 299 -15.12 9.40 5.98
CA GLY A 299 -15.37 8.27 5.06
C GLY A 299 -15.33 8.74 3.60
N ASN A 300 -14.26 9.40 3.19
CA ASN A 300 -14.03 9.98 1.87
C ASN A 300 -12.66 9.53 1.34
N PRO A 301 -12.28 9.84 0.09
CA PRO A 301 -11.02 9.41 -0.48
C PRO A 301 -9.78 9.76 0.37
N VAL A 302 -9.69 10.98 0.93
CA VAL A 302 -8.56 11.40 1.77
C VAL A 302 -8.43 10.51 3.02
N GLY A 303 -9.55 10.27 3.72
CA GLY A 303 -9.56 9.40 4.89
C GLY A 303 -9.19 7.96 4.53
N THR A 304 -9.67 7.47 3.41
CA THR A 304 -9.37 6.12 2.91
C THR A 304 -7.89 5.96 2.55
N ALA A 305 -7.32 6.96 1.88
CA ALA A 305 -5.92 6.97 1.46
C ALA A 305 -4.91 7.03 2.62
N ALA A 306 -5.34 7.39 3.84
CA ALA A 306 -4.52 7.29 5.04
C ALA A 306 -4.21 5.83 5.45
N ASN A 307 -4.88 4.84 4.87
CA ASN A 307 -4.41 3.45 4.84
C ASN A 307 -3.43 3.31 3.65
N PRO A 308 -2.10 3.27 3.89
CA PRO A 308 -1.10 3.45 2.84
C PRO A 308 -1.08 2.27 1.87
N THR A 309 -1.26 2.57 0.59
CA THR A 309 -1.24 1.62 -0.52
C THR A 309 -0.38 2.18 -1.66
N PRO A 310 0.04 1.38 -2.64
CA PRO A 310 1.00 1.81 -3.65
C PRO A 310 0.60 3.05 -4.47
N LEU A 311 -0.69 3.25 -4.73
CA LEU A 311 -1.18 4.42 -5.46
C LEU A 311 -1.70 5.51 -4.53
N SER A 312 -2.32 5.12 -3.39
CA SER A 312 -2.89 6.10 -2.45
C SER A 312 -1.84 6.99 -1.79
N ILE A 313 -0.63 6.45 -1.55
CA ILE A 313 0.45 7.21 -0.90
C ILE A 313 0.74 8.49 -1.71
N SER A 314 1.10 8.37 -2.98
CA SER A 314 1.39 9.53 -3.82
C SER A 314 0.20 10.49 -3.95
N TRP A 315 -1.03 9.94 -3.95
CA TRP A 315 -2.24 10.73 -4.11
C TRP A 315 -2.56 11.60 -2.88
N VAL A 316 -2.28 11.10 -1.64
CA VAL A 316 -2.73 11.76 -0.40
C VAL A 316 -1.60 12.41 0.39
N LEU A 317 -0.34 12.17 0.04
CA LEU A 317 0.81 12.44 0.91
C LEU A 317 0.86 13.88 1.43
N ASP A 318 0.71 14.88 0.57
CA ASP A 318 0.77 16.29 0.94
C ASP A 318 -0.41 16.69 1.85
N ASP A 319 -1.63 16.23 1.53
CA ASP A 319 -2.82 16.51 2.33
C ASP A 319 -2.71 15.86 3.71
N TYR A 320 -2.28 14.59 3.77
CA TYR A 320 -2.14 13.88 5.04
C TYR A 320 -1.04 14.47 5.92
N LEU A 321 0.12 14.81 5.34
CA LEU A 321 1.19 15.51 6.06
C LEU A 321 0.72 16.87 6.60
N THR A 322 -0.07 17.61 5.83
CA THR A 322 -0.65 18.89 6.29
C THR A 322 -1.54 18.69 7.51
N LEU A 323 -2.45 17.70 7.48
CA LEU A 323 -3.32 17.40 8.63
C LEU A 323 -2.53 17.00 9.87
N LEU A 324 -1.53 16.14 9.72
CA LEU A 324 -0.65 15.70 10.80
C LEU A 324 0.19 16.86 11.37
N ALA A 325 0.74 17.72 10.51
CA ALA A 325 1.52 18.88 10.90
C ALA A 325 0.70 19.90 11.69
N GLU A 326 -0.55 20.14 11.30
CA GLU A 326 -1.48 21.00 12.05
C GLU A 326 -1.76 20.44 13.44
N ALA A 327 -1.92 19.11 13.58
CA ALA A 327 -2.09 18.46 14.87
C ALA A 327 -0.80 18.52 15.71
N ALA A 328 0.37 18.29 15.09
CA ALA A 328 1.67 18.35 15.76
C ALA A 328 1.97 19.72 16.39
N LYS A 329 1.54 20.80 15.75
CA LYS A 329 1.68 22.18 16.30
C LYS A 329 0.88 22.41 17.57
N LYS A 330 -0.17 21.61 17.80
CA LYS A 330 -1.04 21.70 18.98
C LYS A 330 -0.57 20.79 20.12
N SER A 331 0.26 19.79 19.83
CA SER A 331 0.76 18.82 20.80
C SER A 331 1.97 19.29 21.62
N GLN A 332 2.22 20.61 21.69
CA GLN A 332 3.34 21.22 22.43
C GLN A 332 3.00 21.51 23.88
#